data_8ff63d43b38aad78c9a760a4506790be
#
_entry.id   8ff63d43b38aad78c9a760a4506790be
#
_cell.length_a   1.000
_cell.length_b   1.000
_cell.length_c   1.000
_cell.angle_alpha   90.00
_cell.angle_beta   90.00
_cell.angle_gamma   90.00
#
_symmetry.space_group_name_H-M   'P 1'
#
loop_
_entity.id
_entity.type
_entity.pdbx_description
1 polymer ?
#
loop_
_entity_poly.entity_id
_entity_poly.type
_entity_poly.pdbx_seq_one_letter_code
_entity_poly.pdbx_strand_id
1 'polypeptide(L)'
;MNERQRIAEAQPFLLRNVPLRPRERERLLQTPGTVHLTNERGEMLLVPQRGQYHLYWAYNDLETMRTLFPKMWTQIRKKVDPDEADHVHLDLVAVQNRDWFDPMLNDADFFKFAEWMEMVHPDLDPAKVPEFPDGVKMRRATDDDLDVFSEIWSDAYGDLNDGERTFEAMVEEVTWAGALEHDGKVVAFAMNGAIEGSEGEILAACVAPDAWGNGYGRLALAAAAYRHASQGAVRARIKVRPDIKPALKTCADLGFRLHRAGIEYRRPVDEAAIRQAREERRVVGVKARFGGWR
;
A
#
# COMPACT_ATOMS: atom_id res chain seq x y z
N MET A 1 21.41 -17.11 -26.09
CA MET A 1 21.33 -15.90 -25.25
C MET A 1 21.89 -16.28 -23.90
N ASN A 2 22.95 -15.60 -23.45
CA ASN A 2 23.70 -15.91 -22.23
C ASN A 2 22.90 -15.42 -21.01
N GLU A 3 23.00 -16.11 -19.86
CA GLU A 3 22.31 -15.76 -18.61
C GLU A 3 22.61 -14.30 -18.16
N ARG A 4 23.83 -13.79 -18.41
CA ARG A 4 24.19 -12.38 -18.20
C ARG A 4 23.43 -11.42 -19.11
N GLN A 5 23.08 -11.81 -20.33
CA GLN A 5 22.25 -10.99 -21.22
C GLN A 5 20.78 -11.00 -20.77
N ARG A 6 20.26 -12.15 -20.28
CA ARG A 6 18.93 -12.21 -19.67
C ARG A 6 18.80 -11.37 -18.40
N ILE A 7 19.85 -11.33 -17.57
CA ILE A 7 19.88 -10.51 -16.34
C ILE A 7 19.98 -9.01 -16.70
N ALA A 8 20.75 -8.65 -17.72
CA ALA A 8 20.87 -7.27 -18.21
C ALA A 8 19.56 -6.76 -18.85
N GLU A 9 18.83 -7.62 -19.57
CA GLU A 9 17.51 -7.29 -20.13
C GLU A 9 16.41 -7.20 -19.07
N ALA A 10 16.55 -7.89 -17.92
CA ALA A 10 15.54 -7.95 -16.89
C ALA A 10 15.48 -6.71 -15.97
N GLN A 11 16.60 -5.96 -15.82
CA GLN A 11 16.64 -4.74 -14.97
C GLN A 11 17.71 -3.73 -15.44
N PRO A 12 17.50 -3.03 -16.56
CA PRO A 12 18.52 -2.15 -17.13
C PRO A 12 18.81 -0.91 -16.29
N PHE A 13 17.91 -0.53 -15.35
CA PHE A 13 17.99 0.73 -14.59
C PHE A 13 18.34 0.50 -13.12
N LEU A 14 19.27 1.30 -12.58
CA LEU A 14 19.79 1.17 -11.21
C LEU A 14 18.93 1.91 -10.18
N LEU A 15 18.39 3.07 -10.55
CA LEU A 15 17.59 3.94 -9.69
C LEU A 15 16.10 3.69 -9.98
N ARG A 16 15.32 3.33 -8.97
CA ARG A 16 13.88 3.07 -9.09
C ARG A 16 13.13 3.45 -7.83
N ASN A 17 11.86 3.82 -7.96
CA ASN A 17 11.04 4.11 -6.79
C ASN A 17 10.60 2.84 -6.05
N VAL A 18 10.29 1.77 -6.78
CA VAL A 18 9.94 0.45 -6.23
C VAL A 18 10.77 -0.63 -6.90
N PRO A 19 11.45 -1.51 -6.15
CA PRO A 19 12.13 -2.67 -6.73
C PRO A 19 11.10 -3.75 -7.11
N LEU A 20 10.67 -3.73 -8.37
CA LEU A 20 9.74 -4.72 -8.91
C LEU A 20 10.47 -6.02 -9.27
N ARG A 21 9.88 -7.17 -8.93
CA ARG A 21 10.32 -8.48 -9.45
C ARG A 21 9.93 -8.59 -10.94
N PRO A 22 10.66 -9.35 -11.77
CA PRO A 22 10.36 -9.47 -13.21
C PRO A 22 8.91 -9.84 -13.51
N ARG A 23 8.35 -10.82 -12.80
CA ARG A 23 6.94 -11.25 -12.96
C ARG A 23 5.94 -10.17 -12.53
N GLU A 24 6.24 -9.44 -11.47
CA GLU A 24 5.42 -8.32 -11.00
C GLU A 24 5.41 -7.20 -12.04
N ARG A 25 6.58 -6.82 -12.57
CA ARG A 25 6.68 -5.85 -13.65
C ARG A 25 5.91 -6.27 -14.90
N GLU A 26 6.02 -7.55 -15.29
CA GLU A 26 5.28 -8.08 -16.42
C GLU A 26 3.77 -8.00 -16.21
N ARG A 27 3.28 -8.37 -15.04
CA ARG A 27 1.85 -8.20 -14.67
C ARG A 27 1.40 -6.76 -14.77
N LEU A 28 2.17 -5.81 -14.20
CA LEU A 28 1.84 -4.38 -14.29
C LEU A 28 1.75 -3.88 -15.73
N LEU A 29 2.64 -4.34 -16.61
CA LEU A 29 2.59 -4.01 -18.03
C LEU A 29 1.37 -4.59 -18.75
N GLN A 30 0.83 -5.70 -18.26
CA GLN A 30 -0.36 -6.36 -18.82
C GLN A 30 -1.67 -5.85 -18.20
N THR A 31 -1.61 -5.05 -17.11
CA THR A 31 -2.81 -4.47 -16.50
C THR A 31 -3.52 -3.55 -17.49
N PRO A 32 -4.83 -3.74 -17.73
CA PRO A 32 -5.60 -2.87 -18.62
C PRO A 32 -5.48 -1.39 -18.20
N GLY A 33 -5.34 -0.50 -19.17
CA GLY A 33 -5.17 0.94 -18.91
C GLY A 33 -3.75 1.37 -18.52
N THR A 34 -2.79 0.44 -18.38
CA THR A 34 -1.39 0.80 -18.12
C THR A 34 -0.80 1.62 -19.26
N VAL A 35 -0.19 2.74 -18.89
CA VAL A 35 0.59 3.58 -19.81
C VAL A 35 2.06 3.40 -19.52
N HIS A 36 2.84 3.02 -20.53
CA HIS A 36 4.28 2.80 -20.43
C HIS A 36 5.05 3.73 -21.34
N LEU A 37 5.91 4.55 -20.75
CA LEU A 37 6.90 5.35 -21.47
C LEU A 37 8.28 4.79 -21.16
N THR A 38 9.08 4.55 -22.20
CA THR A 38 10.43 4.00 -22.04
C THR A 38 11.39 4.54 -23.09
N ASN A 39 12.66 4.63 -22.72
CA ASN A 39 13.79 4.84 -23.61
C ASN A 39 15.05 4.16 -23.03
N GLU A 40 16.20 4.31 -23.68
CA GLU A 40 17.47 3.68 -23.26
C GLU A 40 17.97 4.12 -21.86
N ARG A 41 17.44 5.20 -21.30
CA ARG A 41 17.92 5.82 -20.06
C ARG A 41 16.93 5.77 -18.90
N GLY A 42 15.67 5.40 -19.18
CA GLY A 42 14.65 5.32 -18.14
C GLY A 42 13.29 4.84 -18.62
N GLU A 43 12.47 4.47 -17.68
CA GLU A 43 11.08 4.10 -17.90
C GLU A 43 10.16 4.71 -16.86
N MET A 44 8.89 4.87 -17.22
CA MET A 44 7.81 5.31 -16.35
C MET A 44 6.55 4.54 -16.71
N LEU A 45 5.90 3.94 -15.70
CA LEU A 45 4.62 3.25 -15.85
C LEU A 45 3.58 3.96 -14.98
N LEU A 46 2.42 4.21 -15.55
CA LEU A 46 1.21 4.63 -14.84
C LEU A 46 0.23 3.47 -14.92
N VAL A 47 -0.11 2.89 -13.79
CA VAL A 47 -0.88 1.65 -13.70
C VAL A 47 -2.15 1.88 -12.89
N PRO A 48 -3.35 1.64 -13.45
CA PRO A 48 -4.59 1.63 -12.67
C PRO A 48 -4.56 0.46 -11.67
N GLN A 49 -4.72 0.75 -10.40
CA GLN A 49 -4.77 -0.24 -9.33
C GLN A 49 -5.66 0.26 -8.18
N ARG A 50 -6.60 -0.56 -7.71
CA ARG A 50 -7.44 -0.28 -6.53
C ARG A 50 -8.14 1.09 -6.61
N GLY A 51 -8.76 1.41 -7.76
CA GLY A 51 -9.46 2.67 -7.96
C GLY A 51 -8.57 3.92 -7.97
N GLN A 52 -7.26 3.76 -8.08
CA GLN A 52 -6.27 4.83 -8.14
C GLN A 52 -5.23 4.54 -9.23
N TYR A 53 -4.41 5.53 -9.57
CA TYR A 53 -3.24 5.31 -10.42
C TYR A 53 -1.98 5.17 -9.57
N HIS A 54 -1.13 4.19 -9.92
CA HIS A 54 0.18 4.01 -9.30
C HIS A 54 1.28 4.33 -10.29
N LEU A 55 2.23 5.19 -9.89
CA LEU A 55 3.35 5.60 -10.70
C LEU A 55 4.61 4.82 -10.32
N TYR A 56 5.14 4.07 -11.28
CA TYR A 56 6.42 3.38 -11.18
C TYR A 56 7.42 4.02 -12.13
N TRP A 57 8.66 4.16 -11.71
CA TRP A 57 9.73 4.65 -12.56
C TRP A 57 11.05 3.98 -12.25
N ALA A 58 11.93 3.95 -13.26
CA ALA A 58 13.31 3.51 -13.14
C ALA A 58 14.20 4.29 -14.10
N TYR A 59 15.40 4.66 -13.65
CA TYR A 59 16.39 5.44 -14.41
C TYR A 59 17.79 4.89 -14.19
N ASN A 60 18.70 5.17 -15.13
CA ASN A 60 20.11 4.74 -15.02
C ASN A 60 20.79 5.36 -13.79
N ASP A 61 20.54 6.64 -13.53
CA ASP A 61 21.16 7.42 -12.45
C ASP A 61 20.30 8.64 -12.07
N LEU A 62 20.74 9.36 -11.03
CA LEU A 62 20.02 10.51 -10.48
C LEU A 62 19.97 11.71 -11.45
N GLU A 63 21.03 11.95 -12.24
CA GLU A 63 21.07 13.04 -13.22
C GLU A 63 20.10 12.80 -14.36
N THR A 64 20.08 11.56 -14.85
CA THR A 64 19.11 11.10 -15.84
C THR A 64 17.69 11.26 -15.33
N MET A 65 17.42 10.84 -14.09
CA MET A 65 16.11 11.00 -13.46
C MET A 65 15.68 12.47 -13.39
N ARG A 66 16.55 13.37 -12.88
CA ARG A 66 16.25 14.81 -12.79
C ARG A 66 15.90 15.43 -14.14
N THR A 67 16.50 14.92 -15.22
CA THR A 67 16.29 15.43 -16.58
C THR A 67 15.05 14.83 -17.26
N LEU A 68 14.81 13.54 -17.08
CA LEU A 68 13.76 12.80 -17.79
C LEU A 68 12.44 12.74 -17.04
N PHE A 69 12.45 12.65 -15.71
CA PHE A 69 11.22 12.54 -14.92
C PHE A 69 10.23 13.67 -15.23
N PRO A 70 10.59 14.97 -15.23
CA PRO A 70 9.64 16.03 -15.53
C PRO A 70 9.02 15.91 -16.93
N LYS A 71 9.83 15.48 -17.91
CA LYS A 71 9.40 15.32 -19.30
C LYS A 71 8.43 14.14 -19.46
N MET A 72 8.78 12.99 -18.91
CA MET A 72 7.95 11.79 -18.94
C MET A 72 6.66 12.00 -18.14
N TRP A 73 6.76 12.63 -16.95
CA TRP A 73 5.61 12.97 -16.14
C TRP A 73 4.63 13.90 -16.89
N THR A 74 5.13 14.93 -17.56
CA THR A 74 4.29 15.85 -18.37
C THR A 74 3.53 15.12 -19.48
N GLN A 75 4.07 14.03 -20.00
CA GLN A 75 3.40 13.22 -21.02
C GLN A 75 2.40 12.25 -20.40
N ILE A 76 2.82 11.49 -19.38
CA ILE A 76 2.03 10.39 -18.81
C ILE A 76 0.82 10.89 -18.02
N ARG A 77 0.95 12.02 -17.29
CA ARG A 77 -0.14 12.60 -16.51
C ARG A 77 -1.39 13.00 -17.35
N LYS A 78 -1.22 13.21 -18.65
CA LYS A 78 -2.32 13.50 -19.57
C LYS A 78 -3.22 12.29 -19.82
N LYS A 79 -2.81 11.12 -19.34
CA LYS A 79 -3.54 9.85 -19.45
C LYS A 79 -4.28 9.49 -18.17
N VAL A 80 -4.10 10.29 -17.12
CA VAL A 80 -4.87 10.16 -15.88
C VAL A 80 -6.28 10.64 -16.14
N ASP A 81 -7.25 9.78 -15.87
CA ASP A 81 -8.68 10.10 -15.97
C ASP A 81 -9.21 10.49 -14.58
N PRO A 82 -9.73 11.71 -14.39
CA PRO A 82 -10.28 12.14 -13.11
C PRO A 82 -11.56 11.39 -12.70
N ASP A 83 -12.24 10.77 -13.66
CA ASP A 83 -13.43 9.98 -13.37
C ASP A 83 -13.08 8.58 -12.84
N GLU A 84 -11.85 8.11 -13.10
CA GLU A 84 -11.36 6.81 -12.67
C GLU A 84 -10.60 6.82 -11.35
N ALA A 85 -10.01 7.97 -10.95
CA ALA A 85 -9.19 8.04 -9.75
C ALA A 85 -9.13 9.46 -9.15
N ASP A 86 -9.01 9.52 -7.82
CA ASP A 86 -8.84 10.79 -7.09
C ASP A 86 -7.36 11.19 -6.99
N HIS A 87 -6.47 10.20 -7.01
CA HIS A 87 -5.03 10.40 -6.80
C HIS A 87 -4.16 9.56 -7.74
N VAL A 88 -2.95 10.08 -7.96
CA VAL A 88 -1.82 9.29 -8.44
C VAL A 88 -0.91 9.00 -7.25
N HIS A 89 -0.70 7.73 -6.95
CA HIS A 89 0.16 7.24 -5.89
C HIS A 89 1.58 6.99 -6.38
N LEU A 90 2.55 7.25 -5.54
CA LEU A 90 3.94 6.95 -5.77
C LEU A 90 4.58 6.48 -4.47
N ASP A 91 5.06 5.25 -4.44
CA ASP A 91 5.85 4.73 -3.33
C ASP A 91 7.34 4.96 -3.58
N LEU A 92 8.07 5.45 -2.56
CA LEU A 92 9.53 5.41 -2.51
C LEU A 92 9.96 4.36 -1.49
N VAL A 93 10.59 3.28 -1.97
CA VAL A 93 11.03 2.16 -1.13
C VAL A 93 12.47 2.32 -0.71
N ALA A 94 12.74 2.14 0.60
CA ALA A 94 14.10 2.08 1.19
C ALA A 94 15.00 3.29 0.87
N VAL A 95 14.47 4.49 0.88
CA VAL A 95 15.22 5.69 0.50
C VAL A 95 15.95 6.25 1.71
N GLN A 96 17.27 6.05 1.76
CA GLN A 96 18.14 6.67 2.76
C GLN A 96 18.33 8.18 2.55
N ASN A 97 18.17 8.68 1.31
CA ASN A 97 18.39 10.07 0.92
C ASN A 97 17.14 10.67 0.25
N ARG A 98 16.04 10.67 0.98
CA ARG A 98 14.75 11.25 0.58
C ARG A 98 14.86 12.67 0.06
N ASP A 99 15.72 13.49 0.68
CA ASP A 99 15.91 14.91 0.34
C ASP A 99 16.30 15.14 -1.12
N TRP A 100 16.79 14.10 -1.82
CA TRP A 100 17.12 14.21 -3.25
C TRP A 100 15.87 14.15 -4.14
N PHE A 101 14.81 13.49 -3.68
CA PHE A 101 13.59 13.27 -4.45
C PHE A 101 12.52 14.30 -4.12
N ASP A 102 12.46 14.76 -2.86
CA ASP A 102 11.42 15.68 -2.38
C ASP A 102 11.26 16.93 -3.27
N PRO A 103 12.33 17.65 -3.70
CA PRO A 103 12.16 18.81 -4.56
C PRO A 103 11.49 18.46 -5.89
N MET A 104 11.96 17.40 -6.55
CA MET A 104 11.41 16.95 -7.83
C MET A 104 9.96 16.49 -7.72
N LEU A 105 9.62 15.73 -6.68
CA LEU A 105 8.26 15.27 -6.43
C LEU A 105 7.34 16.43 -6.12
N ASN A 106 7.82 17.39 -5.33
CA ASN A 106 7.08 18.61 -5.02
C ASN A 106 6.78 19.47 -6.25
N ASP A 107 7.76 19.60 -7.16
CA ASP A 107 7.58 20.32 -8.43
C ASP A 107 6.57 19.61 -9.35
N ALA A 108 6.40 18.30 -9.16
CA ALA A 108 5.40 17.49 -9.86
C ALA A 108 4.06 17.35 -9.09
N ASP A 109 3.88 18.11 -8.00
CA ASP A 109 2.70 18.11 -7.12
C ASP A 109 2.44 16.80 -6.37
N PHE A 110 3.45 15.99 -6.19
CA PHE A 110 3.38 14.87 -5.28
C PHE A 110 3.67 15.33 -3.85
N PHE A 111 2.76 15.06 -2.94
CA PHE A 111 2.88 15.41 -1.53
C PHE A 111 3.11 14.15 -0.70
N LYS A 112 4.03 14.21 0.26
CA LYS A 112 4.21 13.12 1.21
C LYS A 112 2.88 12.89 1.94
N PHE A 113 2.36 11.67 1.85
CA PHE A 113 1.12 11.27 2.49
C PHE A 113 1.40 10.47 3.76
N ALA A 114 2.03 9.31 3.65
CA ALA A 114 2.26 8.42 4.78
C ALA A 114 3.61 7.68 4.66
N GLU A 115 4.09 7.21 5.79
CA GLU A 115 5.13 6.18 5.85
C GLU A 115 4.46 4.83 6.02
N TRP A 116 5.06 3.78 5.46
CA TRP A 116 4.58 2.42 5.60
C TRP A 116 5.73 1.44 5.81
N MET A 117 5.40 0.32 6.43
CA MET A 117 6.27 -0.85 6.62
C MET A 117 5.58 -2.07 6.04
N GLU A 118 6.26 -2.82 5.20
CA GLU A 118 5.83 -4.14 4.79
C GLU A 118 6.42 -5.15 5.77
N MET A 119 5.53 -5.82 6.47
CA MET A 119 5.85 -6.87 7.43
C MET A 119 5.59 -8.22 6.77
N VAL A 120 6.52 -9.17 6.89
CA VAL A 120 6.41 -10.51 6.32
C VAL A 120 6.53 -11.56 7.42
N HIS A 121 5.57 -12.48 7.47
CA HIS A 121 5.71 -13.73 8.22
C HIS A 121 6.45 -14.71 7.33
N PRO A 122 7.67 -15.14 7.70
CA PRO A 122 8.55 -15.87 6.80
C PRO A 122 8.21 -17.36 6.66
N ASP A 123 7.49 -17.92 7.63
CA ASP A 123 7.25 -19.36 7.74
C ASP A 123 5.89 -19.61 8.44
N LEU A 124 4.83 -19.63 7.63
CA LEU A 124 3.47 -19.90 8.10
C LEU A 124 3.31 -21.38 8.43
N ASP A 125 2.68 -21.67 9.54
CA ASP A 125 2.41 -23.03 10.00
C ASP A 125 0.90 -23.34 9.96
N PRO A 126 0.42 -24.22 9.06
CA PRO A 126 -0.98 -24.58 8.99
C PRO A 126 -1.48 -25.40 10.19
N ALA A 127 -0.58 -25.88 11.04
CA ALA A 127 -0.96 -26.57 12.29
C ALA A 127 -1.26 -25.58 13.44
N LYS A 128 -0.87 -24.33 13.32
CA LYS A 128 -1.13 -23.28 14.33
C LYS A 128 -2.51 -22.65 14.13
N VAL A 129 -3.55 -23.39 14.47
CA VAL A 129 -4.92 -22.90 14.47
C VAL A 129 -5.08 -21.81 15.53
N PRO A 130 -5.60 -20.61 15.18
CA PRO A 130 -5.87 -19.59 16.19
C PRO A 130 -6.90 -20.05 17.21
N GLU A 131 -6.59 -19.84 18.50
CA GLU A 131 -7.53 -20.07 19.60
C GLU A 131 -8.29 -18.78 19.89
N PHE A 132 -9.59 -18.88 20.08
CA PHE A 132 -10.47 -17.75 20.37
C PHE A 132 -10.99 -17.87 21.81
N PRO A 133 -11.01 -16.77 22.58
CA PRO A 133 -11.64 -16.74 23.91
C PRO A 133 -13.14 -17.04 23.85
N ASP A 134 -13.72 -17.36 25.01
CA ASP A 134 -15.17 -17.53 25.13
C ASP A 134 -15.94 -16.30 24.63
N GLY A 135 -17.02 -16.53 23.91
CA GLY A 135 -17.80 -15.46 23.29
C GLY A 135 -17.21 -14.86 22.00
N VAL A 136 -15.94 -15.17 21.69
CA VAL A 136 -15.26 -14.67 20.48
C VAL A 136 -15.16 -15.77 19.43
N LYS A 137 -15.54 -15.47 18.20
CA LYS A 137 -15.40 -16.39 17.06
C LYS A 137 -15.03 -15.66 15.78
N MET A 138 -14.27 -16.33 14.94
CA MET A 138 -14.03 -15.92 13.57
C MET A 138 -14.93 -16.73 12.65
N ARG A 139 -15.76 -16.07 11.84
CA ARG A 139 -16.54 -16.71 10.78
C ARG A 139 -16.16 -16.13 9.42
N ARG A 140 -16.48 -16.84 8.37
CA ARG A 140 -16.41 -16.29 7.02
C ARG A 140 -17.39 -15.12 6.90
N ALA A 141 -16.95 -14.03 6.30
CA ALA A 141 -17.80 -12.88 6.00
C ALA A 141 -18.84 -13.23 4.93
N THR A 142 -19.95 -12.53 4.98
CA THR A 142 -21.02 -12.51 3.98
C THR A 142 -21.11 -11.11 3.37
N ASP A 143 -21.91 -10.94 2.33
CA ASP A 143 -22.09 -9.63 1.69
C ASP A 143 -22.71 -8.61 2.68
N ASP A 144 -23.54 -9.05 3.61
CA ASP A 144 -24.14 -8.20 4.66
C ASP A 144 -23.10 -7.61 5.64
N ASP A 145 -21.90 -8.18 5.70
CA ASP A 145 -20.82 -7.66 6.56
C ASP A 145 -20.05 -6.51 5.93
N LEU A 146 -20.15 -6.30 4.61
CA LEU A 146 -19.35 -5.34 3.89
C LEU A 146 -19.60 -3.90 4.35
N ASP A 147 -20.84 -3.55 4.66
CA ASP A 147 -21.20 -2.22 5.19
C ASP A 147 -20.52 -1.98 6.55
N VAL A 148 -20.60 -2.98 7.44
CA VAL A 148 -19.95 -2.92 8.77
C VAL A 148 -18.41 -2.85 8.62
N PHE A 149 -17.83 -3.57 7.66
CA PHE A 149 -16.39 -3.51 7.39
C PHE A 149 -15.97 -2.15 6.85
N SER A 150 -16.78 -1.54 5.98
CA SER A 150 -16.56 -0.19 5.47
C SER A 150 -16.59 0.86 6.58
N GLU A 151 -17.57 0.76 7.50
CA GLU A 151 -17.64 1.63 8.69
C GLU A 151 -16.41 1.45 9.58
N ILE A 152 -16.04 0.21 9.95
CA ILE A 152 -14.84 -0.07 10.75
C ILE A 152 -13.58 0.45 10.07
N TRP A 153 -13.46 0.29 8.73
CA TRP A 153 -12.36 0.78 7.94
C TRP A 153 -12.26 2.31 8.00
N SER A 154 -13.36 3.00 7.74
CA SER A 154 -13.43 4.46 7.78
C SER A 154 -13.12 5.02 9.16
N ASP A 155 -13.68 4.43 10.22
CA ASP A 155 -13.46 4.84 11.60
C ASP A 155 -12.02 4.58 12.07
N ALA A 156 -11.41 3.47 11.65
CA ALA A 156 -10.07 3.08 12.05
C ALA A 156 -8.98 3.90 11.34
N TYR A 157 -9.21 4.29 10.10
CA TYR A 157 -8.23 5.00 9.28
C TYR A 157 -8.53 6.50 9.13
N GLY A 158 -9.79 6.94 9.32
CA GLY A 158 -10.19 8.34 9.24
C GLY A 158 -9.74 8.99 7.93
N ASP A 159 -9.17 10.21 8.03
CA ASP A 159 -8.64 10.97 6.89
C ASP A 159 -7.45 10.31 6.17
N LEU A 160 -6.97 9.18 6.68
CA LEU A 160 -5.83 8.42 6.11
C LEU A 160 -6.26 7.35 5.12
N ASN A 161 -7.53 7.21 4.98
CA ASN A 161 -8.18 6.30 4.07
C ASN A 161 -8.30 6.97 2.70
N ASP A 162 -8.14 6.20 1.63
CA ASP A 162 -8.40 6.64 0.24
C ASP A 162 -9.90 6.72 -0.06
N GLY A 163 -10.72 6.67 1.00
CA GLY A 163 -12.15 6.72 0.93
C GLY A 163 -12.78 5.38 0.53
N GLU A 164 -14.06 5.48 0.24
CA GLU A 164 -14.92 4.36 -0.14
C GLU A 164 -14.39 3.60 -1.37
N ARG A 165 -13.92 4.33 -2.39
CA ARG A 165 -13.37 3.74 -3.63
C ARG A 165 -12.22 2.75 -3.38
N THR A 166 -11.31 3.06 -2.45
CA THR A 166 -10.20 2.15 -2.12
C THR A 166 -10.69 0.91 -1.39
N PHE A 167 -11.67 1.06 -0.51
CA PHE A 167 -12.28 -0.10 0.16
C PHE A 167 -13.00 -1.00 -0.83
N GLU A 168 -13.83 -0.44 -1.71
CA GLU A 168 -14.53 -1.17 -2.78
C GLU A 168 -13.55 -1.93 -3.68
N ALA A 169 -12.52 -1.24 -4.18
CA ALA A 169 -11.51 -1.89 -5.02
C ALA A 169 -10.71 -2.97 -4.28
N MET A 170 -10.50 -2.82 -2.97
CA MET A 170 -9.89 -3.85 -2.14
C MET A 170 -10.83 -5.06 -1.99
N VAL A 171 -12.14 -4.84 -1.86
CA VAL A 171 -13.15 -5.91 -1.80
C VAL A 171 -13.15 -6.75 -3.08
N GLU A 172 -12.94 -6.15 -4.25
CA GLU A 172 -12.83 -6.87 -5.53
C GLU A 172 -11.62 -7.83 -5.59
N GLU A 173 -10.54 -7.52 -4.85
CA GLU A 173 -9.33 -8.36 -4.79
C GLU A 173 -9.40 -9.45 -3.71
N VAL A 174 -10.44 -9.44 -2.86
CA VAL A 174 -10.56 -10.35 -1.72
C VAL A 174 -10.79 -11.80 -2.18
N THR A 175 -9.93 -12.70 -1.73
CA THR A 175 -10.12 -14.15 -1.91
C THR A 175 -10.75 -14.79 -0.67
N TRP A 176 -10.60 -14.16 0.48
CA TRP A 176 -11.22 -14.54 1.73
C TRP A 176 -11.36 -13.32 2.64
N ALA A 177 -12.54 -13.17 3.24
CA ALA A 177 -12.80 -12.23 4.31
C ALA A 177 -13.37 -12.96 5.54
N GLY A 178 -12.96 -12.53 6.73
CA GLY A 178 -13.42 -13.05 8.00
C GLY A 178 -13.93 -11.94 8.91
N ALA A 179 -15.10 -12.15 9.51
CA ALA A 179 -15.68 -11.34 10.56
C ALA A 179 -15.34 -11.93 11.93
N LEU A 180 -14.69 -11.15 12.79
CA LEU A 180 -14.48 -11.50 14.19
C LEU A 180 -15.66 -10.96 15.01
N GLU A 181 -16.42 -11.86 15.59
CA GLU A 181 -17.54 -11.52 16.46
C GLU A 181 -17.20 -11.71 17.94
N HIS A 182 -17.73 -10.83 18.76
CA HIS A 182 -17.80 -10.99 20.21
C HIS A 182 -19.25 -10.78 20.65
N ASP A 183 -19.85 -11.79 21.27
CA ASP A 183 -21.25 -11.81 21.71
C ASP A 183 -22.25 -11.42 20.59
N GLY A 184 -21.97 -11.86 19.36
CA GLY A 184 -22.82 -11.63 18.20
C GLY A 184 -22.63 -10.28 17.49
N LYS A 185 -21.75 -9.39 18.00
CA LYS A 185 -21.39 -8.14 17.34
C LYS A 185 -20.06 -8.31 16.59
N VAL A 186 -19.98 -7.85 15.35
CA VAL A 186 -18.71 -7.75 14.62
C VAL A 186 -17.84 -6.67 15.24
N VAL A 187 -16.67 -7.06 15.75
CA VAL A 187 -15.71 -6.17 16.45
C VAL A 187 -14.41 -5.98 15.69
N ALA A 188 -14.14 -6.85 14.74
CA ALA A 188 -12.97 -6.74 13.86
C ALA A 188 -13.21 -7.54 12.57
N PHE A 189 -12.39 -7.26 11.55
CA PHE A 189 -12.37 -8.07 10.35
C PHE A 189 -10.96 -8.28 9.82
N ALA A 190 -10.79 -9.26 8.95
CA ALA A 190 -9.57 -9.44 8.16
C ALA A 190 -9.91 -9.82 6.73
N MET A 191 -9.10 -9.36 5.79
CA MET A 191 -9.24 -9.64 4.36
C MET A 191 -7.91 -10.13 3.79
N ASN A 192 -7.98 -11.23 3.04
CA ASN A 192 -6.86 -11.80 2.32
C ASN A 192 -7.03 -11.60 0.82
N GLY A 193 -5.97 -11.19 0.15
CA GLY A 193 -5.84 -11.19 -1.30
C GLY A 193 -5.32 -12.53 -1.84
N ALA A 194 -4.84 -12.50 -3.06
CA ALA A 194 -4.33 -13.69 -3.74
C ALA A 194 -3.04 -14.21 -3.12
N ILE A 195 -2.80 -15.51 -3.32
CA ILE A 195 -1.51 -16.14 -3.06
C ILE A 195 -0.72 -16.13 -4.37
N GLU A 196 0.40 -15.43 -4.39
CA GLU A 196 1.32 -15.38 -5.52
C GLU A 196 2.54 -16.29 -5.25
N GLY A 197 2.64 -17.40 -5.98
CA GLY A 197 3.64 -18.41 -5.69
C GLY A 197 3.41 -19.08 -4.34
N SER A 198 4.20 -18.73 -3.33
CA SER A 198 4.06 -19.22 -1.95
C SER A 198 3.81 -18.12 -0.94
N GLU A 199 3.49 -16.91 -1.39
CA GLU A 199 3.30 -15.73 -0.55
C GLU A 199 1.89 -15.19 -0.68
N GLY A 200 1.15 -15.12 0.45
CA GLY A 200 -0.18 -14.53 0.55
C GLY A 200 -0.13 -13.06 0.95
N GLU A 201 -1.04 -12.26 0.42
CA GLU A 201 -1.22 -10.87 0.83
C GLU A 201 -2.38 -10.74 1.81
N ILE A 202 -2.13 -10.16 2.97
CA ILE A 202 -3.18 -9.73 3.89
C ILE A 202 -3.48 -8.28 3.55
N LEU A 203 -4.68 -8.04 2.99
CA LEU A 203 -5.10 -6.73 2.52
C LEU A 203 -5.45 -5.80 3.68
N ALA A 204 -6.15 -6.34 4.68
CA ALA A 204 -6.58 -5.61 5.86
C ALA A 204 -6.70 -6.51 7.08
N ALA A 205 -6.50 -5.93 8.28
CA ALA A 205 -6.88 -6.47 9.58
C ALA A 205 -7.24 -5.28 10.47
N CYS A 206 -8.54 -5.02 10.63
CA CYS A 206 -9.05 -3.82 11.28
C CYS A 206 -9.92 -4.18 12.48
N VAL A 207 -9.93 -3.29 13.48
CA VAL A 207 -10.70 -3.43 14.71
C VAL A 207 -11.53 -2.17 14.88
N ALA A 208 -12.80 -2.32 15.21
CA ALA A 208 -13.69 -1.21 15.53
C ALA A 208 -13.09 -0.37 16.67
N PRO A 209 -13.12 0.97 16.61
CA PRO A 209 -12.49 1.84 17.60
C PRO A 209 -12.97 1.59 19.03
N ASP A 210 -14.26 1.31 19.22
CA ASP A 210 -14.85 1.00 20.52
C ASP A 210 -14.39 -0.36 21.10
N ALA A 211 -13.76 -1.20 20.27
CA ALA A 211 -13.25 -2.52 20.63
C ALA A 211 -11.70 -2.57 20.74
N TRP A 212 -11.00 -1.44 20.63
CA TRP A 212 -9.55 -1.40 20.76
C TRP A 212 -9.07 -1.83 22.15
N GLY A 213 -7.86 -2.36 22.23
CA GLY A 213 -7.23 -2.81 23.49
C GLY A 213 -7.62 -4.23 23.92
N ASN A 214 -8.60 -4.88 23.32
CA ASN A 214 -9.09 -6.21 23.70
C ASN A 214 -8.35 -7.37 22.98
N GLY A 215 -7.32 -7.10 22.20
CA GLY A 215 -6.54 -8.12 21.51
C GLY A 215 -7.17 -8.63 20.20
N TYR A 216 -8.30 -8.09 19.76
CA TYR A 216 -9.01 -8.55 18.56
C TYR A 216 -8.19 -8.39 17.27
N GLY A 217 -7.36 -7.36 17.17
CA GLY A 217 -6.45 -7.19 16.03
C GLY A 217 -5.45 -8.34 15.88
N ARG A 218 -4.99 -8.90 17.03
CA ARG A 218 -4.13 -10.08 17.02
C ARG A 218 -4.87 -11.31 16.54
N LEU A 219 -6.10 -11.50 16.98
CA LEU A 219 -6.95 -12.64 16.58
C LEU A 219 -7.30 -12.55 15.09
N ALA A 220 -7.70 -11.38 14.60
CA ALA A 220 -8.03 -11.16 13.21
C ALA A 220 -6.80 -11.39 12.29
N LEU A 221 -5.63 -10.85 12.64
CA LEU A 221 -4.40 -11.06 11.88
C LEU A 221 -3.91 -12.51 11.93
N ALA A 222 -4.03 -13.19 13.08
CA ALA A 222 -3.70 -14.60 13.21
C ALA A 222 -4.60 -15.48 12.34
N ALA A 223 -5.92 -15.19 12.30
CA ALA A 223 -6.87 -15.90 11.45
C ALA A 223 -6.57 -15.71 9.96
N ALA A 224 -6.21 -14.49 9.53
CA ALA A 224 -5.80 -14.20 8.16
C ALA A 224 -4.54 -14.97 7.77
N ALA A 225 -3.52 -14.97 8.62
CA ALA A 225 -2.28 -15.70 8.41
C ALA A 225 -2.51 -17.22 8.36
N TYR A 226 -3.30 -17.77 9.30
CA TYR A 226 -3.70 -19.17 9.30
C TYR A 226 -4.46 -19.55 8.02
N ARG A 227 -5.37 -18.69 7.56
CA ARG A 227 -6.11 -18.94 6.33
C ARG A 227 -5.19 -19.06 5.12
N HIS A 228 -4.18 -18.19 4.99
CA HIS A 228 -3.15 -18.33 3.96
C HIS A 228 -2.35 -19.64 4.10
N ALA A 229 -1.92 -19.97 5.32
CA ALA A 229 -1.23 -21.23 5.60
C ALA A 229 -2.05 -22.45 5.18
N SER A 230 -3.34 -22.48 5.55
CA SER A 230 -4.27 -23.58 5.19
C SER A 230 -4.52 -23.72 3.69
N GLN A 231 -4.23 -22.69 2.92
CA GLN A 231 -4.31 -22.67 1.45
C GLN A 231 -2.95 -22.95 0.77
N GLY A 232 -1.91 -23.28 1.55
CA GLY A 232 -0.59 -23.64 1.06
C GLY A 232 0.39 -22.48 0.89
N ALA A 233 0.06 -21.28 1.37
CA ALA A 233 1.05 -20.22 1.45
C ALA A 233 2.09 -20.55 2.53
N VAL A 234 3.38 -20.32 2.22
CA VAL A 234 4.51 -20.45 3.15
C VAL A 234 4.78 -19.12 3.85
N ARG A 235 4.42 -18.01 3.21
CA ARG A 235 4.63 -16.65 3.72
C ARG A 235 3.34 -15.84 3.65
N ALA A 236 3.23 -14.84 4.52
CA ALA A 236 2.23 -13.79 4.38
C ALA A 236 2.86 -12.41 4.53
N ARG A 237 2.37 -11.44 3.77
CA ARG A 237 2.79 -10.04 3.88
C ARG A 237 1.59 -9.15 4.23
N ILE A 238 1.87 -8.07 4.94
CA ILE A 238 0.91 -7.01 5.25
C ILE A 238 1.63 -5.66 5.25
N LYS A 239 1.00 -4.61 4.72
CA LYS A 239 1.47 -3.23 4.90
C LYS A 239 0.90 -2.64 6.19
N VAL A 240 1.76 -2.01 6.99
CA VAL A 240 1.40 -1.40 8.28
C VAL A 240 1.99 0.00 8.36
N ARG A 241 1.30 0.91 8.98
CA ARG A 241 1.81 2.26 9.25
C ARG A 241 2.69 2.27 10.50
N PRO A 242 3.87 2.92 10.46
CA PRO A 242 4.81 2.96 11.59
C PRO A 242 4.31 3.77 12.78
N ASP A 243 3.37 4.70 12.57
CA ASP A 243 2.75 5.49 13.64
C ASP A 243 1.66 4.71 14.42
N ILE A 244 1.13 3.62 13.86
CA ILE A 244 0.19 2.73 14.53
C ILE A 244 0.97 1.66 15.32
N LYS A 245 1.59 2.08 16.43
CA LYS A 245 2.42 1.19 17.29
C LYS A 245 1.74 -0.11 17.72
N PRO A 246 0.43 -0.15 18.07
CA PRO A 246 -0.25 -1.39 18.40
C PRO A 246 -0.27 -2.40 17.26
N ALA A 247 -0.44 -1.95 16.00
CA ALA A 247 -0.42 -2.82 14.82
C ALA A 247 0.97 -3.42 14.59
N LEU A 248 2.04 -2.60 14.69
CA LEU A 248 3.42 -3.09 14.59
C LEU A 248 3.74 -4.13 15.67
N LYS A 249 3.33 -3.84 16.92
CA LYS A 249 3.51 -4.80 18.02
C LYS A 249 2.77 -6.11 17.74
N THR A 250 1.53 -6.04 17.29
CA THR A 250 0.72 -7.20 16.92
C THR A 250 1.39 -8.04 15.84
N CYS A 251 1.92 -7.40 14.79
CA CYS A 251 2.68 -8.09 13.75
C CYS A 251 3.91 -8.79 14.33
N ALA A 252 4.71 -8.10 15.14
CA ALA A 252 5.91 -8.67 15.76
C ALA A 252 5.60 -9.85 16.70
N ASP A 253 4.56 -9.72 17.54
CA ASP A 253 4.12 -10.77 18.48
C ASP A 253 3.61 -12.03 17.74
N LEU A 254 3.14 -11.89 16.49
CA LEU A 254 2.73 -13.00 15.62
C LEU A 254 3.85 -13.53 14.73
N GLY A 255 5.07 -13.02 14.85
CA GLY A 255 6.23 -13.50 14.10
C GLY A 255 6.48 -12.80 12.77
N PHE A 256 5.70 -11.77 12.42
CA PHE A 256 6.00 -10.94 11.27
C PHE A 256 7.27 -10.12 11.52
N ARG A 257 8.07 -9.94 10.48
CA ARG A 257 9.34 -9.20 10.51
C ARG A 257 9.32 -8.11 9.44
N LEU A 258 9.96 -6.99 9.73
CA LEU A 258 10.15 -5.94 8.74
C LEU A 258 10.91 -6.50 7.52
N HIS A 259 10.32 -6.37 6.36
CA HIS A 259 10.91 -6.72 5.07
C HIS A 259 11.43 -5.49 4.34
N ARG A 260 10.57 -4.49 4.17
CA ARG A 260 10.92 -3.21 3.56
C ARG A 260 10.04 -2.08 4.14
N ALA A 261 10.51 -0.86 3.99
CA ALA A 261 9.76 0.33 4.38
C ALA A 261 9.79 1.32 3.22
N GLY A 262 8.83 2.21 3.21
CA GLY A 262 8.73 3.23 2.18
C GLY A 262 7.92 4.44 2.63
N ILE A 263 7.87 5.40 1.72
CA ILE A 263 7.08 6.61 1.86
C ILE A 263 6.13 6.65 0.67
N GLU A 264 4.87 6.83 0.96
CA GLU A 264 3.84 7.08 -0.03
C GLU A 264 3.72 8.58 -0.27
N TYR A 265 3.74 8.94 -1.54
CA TYR A 265 3.41 10.27 -2.03
C TYR A 265 2.13 10.18 -2.85
N ARG A 266 1.29 11.18 -2.72
CA ARG A 266 0.05 11.31 -3.49
C ARG A 266 0.04 12.62 -4.24
N ARG A 267 -0.49 12.58 -5.44
CA ARG A 267 -0.83 13.75 -6.23
C ARG A 267 -2.32 13.71 -6.52
N PRO A 268 -3.12 14.71 -6.09
CA PRO A 268 -4.51 14.79 -6.49
C PRO A 268 -4.63 14.87 -8.03
N VAL A 269 -5.67 14.29 -8.58
CA VAL A 269 -5.93 14.37 -10.03
C VAL A 269 -6.58 15.71 -10.36
N ASP A 270 -7.52 16.17 -9.53
CA ASP A 270 -8.22 17.45 -9.71
C ASP A 270 -7.31 18.66 -9.47
N GLU A 271 -7.34 19.63 -10.38
CA GLU A 271 -6.53 20.85 -10.29
C GLU A 271 -6.92 21.79 -9.13
N ALA A 272 -8.18 21.75 -8.67
CA ALA A 272 -8.60 22.52 -7.50
C ALA A 272 -8.02 21.90 -6.22
N ALA A 273 -8.05 20.58 -6.10
CA ALA A 273 -7.44 19.84 -5.00
C ALA A 273 -5.91 20.03 -4.96
N ILE A 274 -5.23 20.11 -6.12
CA ILE A 274 -3.79 20.42 -6.18
C ILE A 274 -3.52 21.83 -5.62
N ARG A 275 -4.33 22.83 -6.00
CA ARG A 275 -4.17 24.20 -5.48
C ARG A 275 -4.39 24.25 -3.98
N GLN A 276 -5.39 23.56 -3.47
CA GLN A 276 -5.65 23.43 -2.05
C GLN A 276 -4.47 22.79 -1.30
N ALA A 277 -3.99 21.65 -1.77
CA ALA A 277 -2.85 20.95 -1.16
C ALA A 277 -1.56 21.81 -1.14
N ARG A 278 -1.31 22.60 -2.21
CA ARG A 278 -0.20 23.56 -2.23
C ARG A 278 -0.34 24.64 -1.17
N GLU A 279 -1.54 25.19 -0.98
CA GLU A 279 -1.81 26.24 0.00
C GLU A 279 -1.69 25.71 1.43
N GLU A 280 -2.27 24.55 1.74
CA GLU A 280 -2.14 23.90 3.05
C GLU A 280 -0.68 23.68 3.43
N ARG A 281 0.12 23.20 2.48
CA ARG A 281 1.55 23.01 2.67
C ARG A 281 2.28 24.33 2.91
N ARG A 282 1.93 25.39 2.19
CA ARG A 282 2.49 26.74 2.42
C ARG A 282 2.21 27.21 3.84
N VAL A 283 1.00 27.03 4.33
CA VAL A 283 0.59 27.39 5.69
C VAL A 283 1.36 26.59 6.74
N VAL A 284 1.52 25.29 6.56
CA VAL A 284 2.31 24.43 7.46
C VAL A 284 3.79 24.85 7.47
N GLY A 285 4.37 25.13 6.30
CA GLY A 285 5.75 25.61 6.18
C GLY A 285 5.97 26.96 6.87
N VAL A 286 5.01 27.88 6.78
CA VAL A 286 5.04 29.17 7.48
C VAL A 286 4.93 28.97 8.99
N LYS A 287 3.99 28.15 9.46
CA LYS A 287 3.85 27.83 10.89
C LYS A 287 5.11 27.18 11.48
N ALA A 288 5.73 26.26 10.76
CA ALA A 288 6.96 25.61 11.19
C ALA A 288 8.14 26.59 11.30
N ARG A 289 8.21 27.60 10.41
CA ARG A 289 9.29 28.62 10.45
C ARG A 289 9.07 29.70 11.52
N PHE A 290 7.82 30.05 11.82
CA PHE A 290 7.50 31.17 12.69
C PHE A 290 6.83 30.74 14.02
N GLY A 291 6.38 29.48 14.16
CA GLY A 291 5.74 28.96 15.38
C GLY A 291 6.71 28.51 16.48
N GLY A 292 8.01 28.53 16.24
CA GLY A 292 9.04 28.13 17.22
C GLY A 292 9.46 29.21 18.24
N TRP A 293 8.76 30.33 18.28
CA TRP A 293 9.00 31.43 19.24
C TRP A 293 7.79 31.58 20.18
N ARG A 294 7.61 30.60 21.07
CA ARG A 294 6.87 30.76 22.32
C ARG A 294 7.53 29.95 23.42
#